data_e955f37b8c4f376af66bc84746e31291
#
_entry.id   e955f37b8c4f376af66bc84746e31291
#
_cell.length_a   1.000
_cell.length_b   1.000
_cell.length_c   1.000
_cell.angle_alpha   90.00
_cell.angle_beta   90.00
_cell.angle_gamma   90.00
#
_symmetry.space_group_name_H-M   'P 1'
#
loop_
_entity.id
_entity.type
_entity.pdbx_description
1 polymer ?
#
loop_
_entity_poly.entity_id
_entity_poly.type
_entity_poly.pdbx_seq_one_letter_code
_entity_poly.pdbx_strand_id
1 'polypeptide(L)'
;MKKINFIDIFCGAGGLSYSFKKKGHSLKLAIDIDSSSIKTLKKNFPSFKDNIINEDIVKLVKQKKYLNFKNKIDLIMGGPPCQGFSTANRQNILNDPRNELYKFFLEYVKKIKPKYVLIENVIGIRTKADDIIKNLSNIGYVADFRLIQASDYGIPQNRKRIFFFC
;
A
#
# COMPACT_ATOMS: atom_id res chain seq x y z
N MET A 1 -11.08 9.28 -19.02
CA MET A 1 -10.98 8.23 -17.97
C MET A 1 -11.67 8.74 -16.71
N LYS A 2 -12.50 7.91 -16.04
CA LYS A 2 -13.21 8.32 -14.82
C LYS A 2 -12.19 8.63 -13.71
N LYS A 3 -12.34 9.76 -13.02
CA LYS A 3 -11.52 10.14 -11.88
C LYS A 3 -11.85 9.22 -10.70
N ILE A 4 -10.83 8.63 -10.06
CA ILE A 4 -10.97 7.78 -8.88
C ILE A 4 -10.43 8.47 -7.63
N ASN A 5 -11.03 8.14 -6.48
CA ASN A 5 -10.57 8.52 -5.15
C ASN A 5 -9.69 7.41 -4.58
N PHE A 6 -8.48 7.73 -4.16
CA PHE A 6 -7.57 6.71 -3.66
C PHE A 6 -6.93 7.08 -2.31
N ILE A 7 -6.52 6.04 -1.60
CA ILE A 7 -5.74 6.10 -0.35
C ILE A 7 -4.43 5.34 -0.59
N ASP A 8 -3.32 5.88 -0.08
CA ASP A 8 -1.99 5.27 -0.14
C ASP A 8 -1.47 5.04 1.29
N ILE A 9 -1.37 3.76 1.69
CA ILE A 9 -0.91 3.35 3.01
C ILE A 9 0.51 2.79 2.88
N PHE A 10 1.42 3.20 3.78
CA PHE A 10 2.87 3.00 3.62
C PHE A 10 3.38 3.71 2.37
N CYS A 11 2.95 4.96 2.21
CA CYS A 11 3.13 5.72 0.98
C CYS A 11 4.59 6.10 0.70
N GLY A 12 5.47 6.06 1.71
CA GLY A 12 6.84 6.54 1.57
C GLY A 12 6.89 7.95 0.97
N ALA A 13 7.80 8.19 0.07
CA ALA A 13 7.92 9.45 -0.68
C ALA A 13 6.90 9.59 -1.84
N GLY A 14 5.97 8.62 -2.00
CA GLY A 14 4.86 8.70 -2.94
C GLY A 14 5.06 7.98 -4.28
N GLY A 15 5.86 6.93 -4.31
CA GLY A 15 6.14 6.19 -5.55
C GLY A 15 4.88 5.68 -6.25
N LEU A 16 3.97 5.05 -5.52
CA LEU A 16 2.67 4.61 -6.06
C LEU A 16 1.76 5.80 -6.35
N SER A 17 1.64 6.74 -5.41
CA SER A 17 0.78 7.92 -5.53
C SER A 17 1.09 8.78 -6.75
N TYR A 18 2.36 8.87 -7.16
CA TYR A 18 2.79 9.74 -8.24
C TYR A 18 2.08 9.43 -9.56
N SER A 19 2.00 8.14 -9.94
CA SER A 19 1.38 7.70 -11.19
C SER A 19 -0.12 8.04 -11.23
N PHE A 20 -0.80 7.85 -10.12
CA PHE A 20 -2.24 8.16 -9.99
C PHE A 20 -2.49 9.66 -10.04
N LYS A 21 -1.67 10.47 -9.35
CA LYS A 21 -1.75 11.93 -9.43
C LYS A 21 -1.54 12.44 -10.85
N LYS A 22 -0.49 11.94 -11.54
CA LYS A 22 -0.17 12.35 -12.92
C LYS A 22 -1.34 12.11 -13.88
N LYS A 23 -2.14 11.08 -13.62
CA LYS A 23 -3.36 10.77 -14.38
C LYS A 23 -4.61 11.51 -13.89
N GLY A 24 -4.48 12.47 -12.99
CA GLY A 24 -5.59 13.31 -12.52
C GLY A 24 -6.50 12.68 -11.48
N HIS A 25 -6.11 11.56 -10.85
CA HIS A 25 -6.85 10.94 -9.77
C HIS A 25 -6.72 11.71 -8.46
N SER A 26 -7.65 11.50 -7.52
CA SER A 26 -7.76 12.27 -6.28
C SER A 26 -7.22 11.49 -5.09
N LEU A 27 -6.10 11.94 -4.52
CA LEU A 27 -5.59 11.44 -3.25
C LEU A 27 -6.50 11.93 -2.10
N LYS A 28 -7.06 11.01 -1.33
CA LYS A 28 -7.90 11.30 -0.17
C LYS A 28 -7.16 11.17 1.15
N LEU A 29 -6.17 10.28 1.19
CA LEU A 29 -5.30 10.08 2.34
C LEU A 29 -4.00 9.42 1.88
N ALA A 30 -2.87 9.89 2.40
CA ALA A 30 -1.60 9.18 2.35
C ALA A 30 -1.00 9.15 3.75
N ILE A 31 -0.53 7.99 4.18
CA ILE A 31 0.08 7.82 5.50
C ILE A 31 1.37 7.03 5.44
N ASP A 32 2.32 7.48 6.24
CA ASP A 32 3.55 6.75 6.53
C ASP A 32 4.05 7.14 7.92
N ILE A 33 4.77 6.24 8.58
CA ILE A 33 5.40 6.52 9.88
C ILE A 33 6.69 7.33 9.73
N ASP A 34 7.36 7.25 8.55
CA ASP A 34 8.60 7.99 8.30
C ASP A 34 8.33 9.46 7.97
N SER A 35 8.70 10.33 8.90
CA SER A 35 8.50 11.77 8.77
C SER A 35 9.29 12.40 7.61
N SER A 36 10.42 11.83 7.22
CA SER A 36 11.24 12.36 6.11
C SER A 36 10.59 12.09 4.75
N SER A 37 10.05 10.88 4.58
CA SER A 37 9.23 10.50 3.42
C SER A 37 7.98 11.38 3.29
N ILE A 38 7.27 11.62 4.40
CA ILE A 38 6.09 12.49 4.44
C ILE A 38 6.43 13.92 4.04
N LYS A 39 7.57 14.48 4.51
CA LYS A 39 8.03 15.81 4.09
C LYS A 39 8.26 15.87 2.59
N THR A 40 8.92 14.85 2.03
CA THR A 40 9.16 14.71 0.59
C THR A 40 7.85 14.64 -0.18
N LEU A 41 6.92 13.80 0.26
CA LEU A 41 5.63 13.63 -0.38
C LEU A 41 4.81 14.93 -0.38
N LYS A 42 4.76 15.65 0.74
CA LYS A 42 4.08 16.96 0.84
C LYS A 42 4.66 17.99 -0.12
N LYS A 43 5.99 18.01 -0.28
CA LYS A 43 6.67 18.89 -1.25
C LYS A 43 6.28 18.57 -2.69
N ASN A 44 6.19 17.28 -3.03
CA ASN A 44 5.83 16.82 -4.38
C ASN A 44 4.33 16.93 -4.69
N PHE A 45 3.50 17.00 -3.65
CA PHE A 45 2.03 17.02 -3.75
C PHE A 45 1.41 18.19 -2.98
N PRO A 46 1.80 19.44 -3.26
CA PRO A 46 1.37 20.59 -2.45
C PRO A 46 -0.15 20.78 -2.40
N SER A 47 -0.87 20.44 -3.48
CA SER A 47 -2.35 20.50 -3.53
C SER A 47 -3.06 19.47 -2.64
N PHE A 48 -2.32 18.49 -2.11
CA PHE A 48 -2.86 17.42 -1.26
C PHE A 48 -2.18 17.36 0.12
N LYS A 49 -1.41 18.41 0.49
CA LYS A 49 -0.60 18.42 1.73
C LYS A 49 -1.39 18.08 2.99
N ASP A 50 -2.66 18.49 3.04
CA ASP A 50 -3.53 18.27 4.21
C ASP A 50 -4.07 16.82 4.27
N ASN A 51 -4.01 16.09 3.16
CA ASN A 51 -4.36 14.68 3.07
C ASN A 51 -3.17 13.75 3.33
N ILE A 52 -1.96 14.29 3.54
CA ILE A 52 -0.72 13.54 3.74
C ILE A 52 -0.33 13.65 5.22
N ILE A 53 -0.35 12.52 5.92
CA ILE A 53 -0.26 12.49 7.38
C ILE A 53 0.89 11.58 7.82
N ASN A 54 1.69 12.07 8.77
CA ASN A 54 2.68 11.25 9.45
C ASN A 54 1.99 10.51 10.59
N GLU A 55 1.66 9.25 10.37
CA GLU A 55 0.92 8.44 11.35
C GLU A 55 1.27 6.95 11.21
N ASP A 56 1.16 6.23 12.32
CA ASP A 56 1.27 4.79 12.38
C ASP A 56 -0.08 4.13 12.02
N ILE A 57 -0.07 3.18 11.07
CA ILE A 57 -1.26 2.42 10.66
C ILE A 57 -1.92 1.71 11.85
N VAL A 58 -1.13 1.23 12.81
CA VAL A 58 -1.64 0.55 14.00
C VAL A 58 -2.50 1.49 14.83
N LYS A 59 -2.01 2.73 15.06
CA LYS A 59 -2.77 3.77 15.77
C LYS A 59 -4.01 4.17 14.99
N LEU A 60 -3.87 4.36 13.68
CA LEU A 60 -4.97 4.74 12.79
C LEU A 60 -6.12 3.74 12.85
N VAL A 61 -5.81 2.44 12.79
CA VAL A 61 -6.81 1.36 12.83
C VAL A 61 -7.45 1.23 14.22
N LYS A 62 -6.64 1.24 15.29
CA LYS A 62 -7.12 1.12 16.68
C LYS A 62 -8.00 2.29 17.10
N GLN A 63 -7.65 3.50 16.70
CA GLN A 63 -8.41 4.72 17.04
C GLN A 63 -9.60 4.96 16.12
N LYS A 64 -9.88 4.04 15.17
CA LYS A 64 -10.96 4.16 14.18
C LYS A 64 -10.93 5.48 13.40
N LYS A 65 -9.76 6.08 13.25
CA LYS A 65 -9.58 7.30 12.48
C LYS A 65 -9.92 7.06 11.00
N TYR A 66 -10.42 8.10 10.36
CA TYR A 66 -10.72 8.11 8.91
C TYR A 66 -11.81 7.14 8.44
N LEU A 67 -12.65 6.62 9.34
CA LEU A 67 -13.82 5.80 8.96
C LEU A 67 -14.88 6.57 8.15
N ASN A 68 -14.81 7.89 8.12
CA ASN A 68 -15.62 8.76 7.25
C ASN A 68 -15.38 8.48 5.75
N PHE A 69 -14.31 7.78 5.40
CA PHE A 69 -14.03 7.32 4.03
C PHE A 69 -14.76 6.02 3.64
N LYS A 70 -15.42 5.35 4.57
CA LYS A 70 -16.13 4.09 4.30
C LYS A 70 -17.07 4.24 3.09
N ASN A 71 -16.98 3.29 2.14
CA ASN A 71 -17.72 3.25 0.88
C ASN A 71 -17.55 4.48 -0.06
N LYS A 72 -16.55 5.34 0.18
CA LYS A 72 -16.29 6.56 -0.62
C LYS A 72 -14.98 6.49 -1.40
N ILE A 73 -14.24 5.41 -1.23
CA ILE A 73 -12.92 5.19 -1.82
C ILE A 73 -13.01 4.16 -2.94
N ASP A 74 -12.42 4.48 -4.07
CA ASP A 74 -12.35 3.54 -5.18
C ASP A 74 -11.17 2.59 -5.03
N LEU A 75 -10.00 3.07 -4.57
CA LEU A 75 -8.77 2.28 -4.47
C LEU A 75 -8.07 2.53 -3.14
N ILE A 76 -7.68 1.45 -2.45
CA ILE A 76 -6.63 1.50 -1.44
C ILE A 76 -5.39 0.80 -2.00
N MET A 77 -4.27 1.48 -1.93
CA MET A 77 -2.98 0.91 -2.31
C MET A 77 -1.96 1.05 -1.20
N GLY A 78 -0.89 0.24 -1.27
CA GLY A 78 0.21 0.35 -0.33
C GLY A 78 1.27 -0.73 -0.50
N GLY A 79 2.45 -0.47 0.11
CA GLY A 79 3.55 -1.42 0.19
C GLY A 79 3.84 -1.78 1.65
N PRO A 80 3.01 -2.60 2.31
CA PRO A 80 3.25 -2.98 3.70
C PRO A 80 4.63 -3.64 3.84
N PRO A 81 5.44 -3.26 4.83
CA PRO A 81 6.76 -3.83 5.01
C PRO A 81 6.67 -5.34 5.28
N CYS A 82 7.52 -6.08 4.59
CA CYS A 82 7.56 -7.53 4.61
C CYS A 82 9.00 -8.01 4.83
N GLN A 83 9.59 -7.62 5.95
CA GLN A 83 11.01 -7.89 6.21
C GLN A 83 11.29 -9.36 6.53
N GLY A 84 10.30 -10.09 7.03
CA GLY A 84 10.39 -11.52 7.23
C GLY A 84 10.55 -12.35 5.94
N PHE A 85 10.34 -11.76 4.78
CA PHE A 85 10.39 -12.44 3.48
C PHE A 85 11.46 -11.85 2.54
N SER A 86 12.27 -10.89 3.01
CA SER A 86 13.41 -10.39 2.24
C SER A 86 14.53 -11.41 2.26
N THR A 87 15.00 -11.82 1.07
CA THR A 87 16.15 -12.72 0.89
C THR A 87 17.45 -12.16 1.47
N ALA A 88 17.49 -10.87 1.81
CA ALA A 88 18.68 -10.19 2.32
C ALA A 88 18.95 -10.43 3.82
N ASN A 89 17.98 -10.95 4.59
CA ASN A 89 18.14 -11.12 6.03
C ASN A 89 17.50 -12.43 6.50
N ARG A 90 18.26 -13.53 6.49
CA ARG A 90 17.79 -14.89 6.84
C ARG A 90 17.74 -15.17 8.34
N GLN A 91 18.17 -14.25 9.20
CA GLN A 91 18.20 -14.46 10.66
C GLN A 91 17.07 -13.69 11.36
N ASN A 92 16.22 -14.37 12.11
CA ASN A 92 15.10 -13.85 12.95
C ASN A 92 13.80 -13.43 12.24
N ILE A 93 13.32 -14.19 11.30
CA ILE A 93 12.21 -13.85 10.41
C ILE A 93 10.82 -14.10 11.03
N LEU A 94 10.66 -15.05 11.93
CA LEU A 94 9.34 -15.53 12.39
C LEU A 94 8.62 -14.59 13.36
N ASN A 95 9.35 -13.76 14.11
CA ASN A 95 8.82 -12.91 15.17
C ASN A 95 8.99 -11.39 14.89
N ASP A 96 9.21 -10.97 13.65
CA ASP A 96 9.31 -9.55 13.33
C ASP A 96 7.92 -8.89 13.45
N PRO A 97 7.72 -7.92 14.37
CA PRO A 97 6.44 -7.24 14.55
C PRO A 97 5.95 -6.51 13.29
N ARG A 98 6.84 -6.24 12.33
CA ARG A 98 6.48 -5.62 11.05
C ARG A 98 5.68 -6.56 10.14
N ASN A 99 5.73 -7.88 10.35
CA ASN A 99 4.87 -8.84 9.67
C ASN A 99 3.39 -8.65 10.04
N GLU A 100 3.13 -8.06 11.21
CA GLU A 100 1.77 -7.73 11.64
C GLU A 100 1.19 -6.50 10.90
N LEU A 101 2.04 -5.62 10.33
CA LEU A 101 1.57 -4.40 9.64
C LEU A 101 0.70 -4.72 8.41
N TYR A 102 0.96 -5.82 7.73
CA TYR A 102 0.10 -6.31 6.67
C TYR A 102 -1.33 -6.62 7.17
N LYS A 103 -1.47 -7.20 8.37
CA LYS A 103 -2.79 -7.47 8.97
C LYS A 103 -3.56 -6.18 9.24
N PHE A 104 -2.89 -5.14 9.74
CA PHE A 104 -3.52 -3.82 9.92
C PHE A 104 -3.92 -3.17 8.60
N PHE A 105 -3.13 -3.35 7.54
CA PHE A 105 -3.54 -2.94 6.20
C PHE A 105 -4.85 -3.61 5.78
N LEU A 106 -4.95 -4.94 5.91
CA LEU A 106 -6.18 -5.68 5.57
C LEU A 106 -7.36 -5.27 6.46
N GLU A 107 -7.13 -5.05 7.75
CA GLU A 107 -8.18 -4.56 8.66
C GLU A 107 -8.71 -3.19 8.22
N TYR A 108 -7.82 -2.29 7.79
CA TYR A 108 -8.22 -1.00 7.25
C TYR A 108 -9.03 -1.16 5.96
N VAL A 109 -8.56 -1.99 5.03
CA VAL A 109 -9.31 -2.32 3.79
C VAL A 109 -10.70 -2.85 4.11
N LYS A 110 -10.82 -3.80 5.04
CA LYS A 110 -12.11 -4.37 5.48
C LYS A 110 -13.06 -3.31 6.05
N LYS A 111 -12.52 -2.30 6.76
CA LYS A 111 -13.32 -1.21 7.35
C LYS A 111 -13.77 -0.19 6.30
N ILE A 112 -12.89 0.20 5.38
CA ILE A 112 -13.17 1.22 4.36
C ILE A 112 -14.00 0.68 3.21
N LYS A 113 -13.80 -0.59 2.84
CA LYS A 113 -14.48 -1.28 1.72
C LYS A 113 -14.28 -0.54 0.39
N PRO A 114 -13.04 -0.35 -0.07
CA PRO A 114 -12.78 0.20 -1.39
C PRO A 114 -13.27 -0.75 -2.49
N LYS A 115 -13.42 -0.24 -3.72
CA LYS A 115 -13.75 -1.09 -4.88
C LYS A 115 -12.58 -1.95 -5.32
N TYR A 116 -11.36 -1.41 -5.17
CA TYR A 116 -10.11 -2.06 -5.60
C TYR A 116 -9.06 -1.97 -4.51
N VAL A 117 -8.17 -2.95 -4.48
CA VAL A 117 -6.98 -2.97 -3.63
C VAL A 117 -5.75 -3.26 -4.47
N LEU A 118 -4.65 -2.56 -4.21
CA LEU A 118 -3.36 -2.77 -4.84
C LEU A 118 -2.27 -2.87 -3.76
N ILE A 119 -1.58 -4.01 -3.71
CA ILE A 119 -0.48 -4.22 -2.77
C ILE A 119 0.81 -4.43 -3.55
N GLU A 120 1.82 -3.60 -3.33
CA GLU A 120 3.18 -3.78 -3.87
C GLU A 120 4.06 -4.42 -2.82
N ASN A 121 4.94 -5.34 -3.26
CA ASN A 121 5.94 -5.89 -2.36
C ASN A 121 7.19 -6.42 -3.09
N VAL A 122 8.19 -6.83 -2.33
CA VAL A 122 9.38 -7.49 -2.84
C VAL A 122 9.04 -8.92 -3.31
N ILE A 123 9.83 -9.42 -4.29
CA ILE A 123 9.56 -10.75 -4.89
C ILE A 123 9.60 -11.90 -3.86
N GLY A 124 10.35 -11.74 -2.77
CA GLY A 124 10.46 -12.76 -1.72
C GLY A 124 9.12 -13.15 -1.08
N ILE A 125 8.10 -12.28 -1.14
CA ILE A 125 6.77 -12.58 -0.61
C ILE A 125 5.98 -13.57 -1.49
N ARG A 126 6.46 -13.91 -2.67
CA ARG A 126 5.80 -14.86 -3.58
C ARG A 126 5.48 -16.20 -2.91
N THR A 127 6.32 -16.64 -1.99
CA THR A 127 6.09 -17.89 -1.23
C THR A 127 4.84 -17.84 -0.34
N LYS A 128 4.28 -16.64 -0.13
CA LYS A 128 3.06 -16.38 0.65
C LYS A 128 1.92 -15.82 -0.21
N ALA A 129 2.07 -15.89 -1.54
CA ALA A 129 1.06 -15.30 -2.44
C ALA A 129 -0.32 -15.92 -2.23
N ASP A 130 -0.40 -17.23 -2.05
CA ASP A 130 -1.67 -17.93 -1.82
C ASP A 130 -2.32 -17.51 -0.49
N ASP A 131 -1.52 -17.35 0.57
CA ASP A 131 -2.01 -16.85 1.86
C ASP A 131 -2.57 -15.43 1.73
N ILE A 132 -1.89 -14.56 0.96
CA ILE A 132 -2.34 -13.18 0.72
C ILE A 132 -3.65 -13.16 -0.07
N ILE A 133 -3.75 -13.95 -1.14
CA ILE A 133 -4.96 -14.10 -1.94
C ILE A 133 -6.11 -14.60 -1.06
N LYS A 134 -5.87 -15.65 -0.26
CA LYS A 134 -6.86 -16.19 0.68
C LYS A 134 -7.34 -15.14 1.69
N ASN A 135 -6.42 -14.34 2.23
CA ASN A 135 -6.77 -13.27 3.17
C ASN A 135 -7.63 -12.17 2.51
N LEU A 136 -7.32 -11.80 1.27
CA LEU A 136 -8.13 -10.87 0.49
C LEU A 136 -9.52 -11.46 0.17
N SER A 137 -9.59 -12.76 -0.18
CA SER A 137 -10.85 -13.47 -0.40
C SER A 137 -11.72 -13.51 0.86
N ASN A 138 -11.12 -13.72 2.02
CA ASN A 138 -11.84 -13.74 3.32
C ASN A 138 -12.49 -12.40 3.67
N ILE A 139 -12.06 -11.30 3.05
CA ILE A 139 -12.66 -9.97 3.22
C ILE A 139 -13.48 -9.52 2.01
N GLY A 140 -13.76 -10.45 1.08
CA GLY A 140 -14.73 -10.26 0.00
C GLY A 140 -14.14 -9.83 -1.36
N TYR A 141 -12.83 -10.00 -1.59
CA TYR A 141 -12.20 -9.65 -2.86
C TYR A 141 -11.78 -10.88 -3.66
N VAL A 142 -11.94 -10.81 -4.97
CA VAL A 142 -11.29 -11.75 -5.91
C VAL A 142 -9.93 -11.16 -6.28
N ALA A 143 -8.86 -11.83 -5.90
CA ALA A 143 -7.50 -11.32 -6.03
C ALA A 143 -6.63 -12.19 -6.94
N ASP A 144 -5.69 -11.55 -7.63
CA ASP A 144 -4.62 -12.17 -8.41
C ASP A 144 -3.31 -11.40 -8.17
N PHE A 145 -2.19 -11.90 -8.70
CA PHE A 145 -0.93 -11.19 -8.63
C PHE A 145 -0.18 -11.20 -9.96
N ARG A 146 0.72 -10.22 -10.13
CA ARG A 146 1.68 -10.18 -11.24
C ARG A 146 3.08 -9.86 -10.74
N LEU A 147 4.06 -10.48 -11.36
CA LEU A 147 5.47 -10.10 -11.22
C LEU A 147 5.79 -9.07 -12.29
N ILE A 148 6.31 -7.93 -11.87
CA ILE A 148 6.64 -6.81 -12.74
C ILE A 148 8.12 -6.50 -12.60
N GLN A 149 8.81 -6.43 -13.73
CA GLN A 149 10.20 -6.01 -13.86
C GLN A 149 10.23 -4.59 -14.41
N ALA A 150 10.87 -3.66 -13.73
CA ALA A 150 10.87 -2.24 -14.13
C ALA A 150 11.48 -2.01 -15.52
N SER A 151 12.50 -2.77 -15.89
CA SER A 151 13.13 -2.68 -17.21
C SER A 151 12.18 -3.00 -18.36
N ASP A 152 11.20 -3.87 -18.16
CA ASP A 152 10.21 -4.25 -19.19
C ASP A 152 9.27 -3.09 -19.54
N TYR A 153 9.27 -2.03 -18.73
CA TYR A 153 8.49 -0.81 -18.91
C TYR A 153 9.34 0.42 -19.25
N GLY A 154 10.57 0.20 -19.75
CA GLY A 154 11.45 1.27 -20.18
C GLY A 154 12.17 2.03 -19.06
N ILE A 155 12.16 1.51 -17.82
CA ILE A 155 12.89 2.09 -16.70
C ILE A 155 14.27 1.39 -16.62
N PRO A 156 15.41 2.10 -16.70
CA PRO A 156 16.74 1.51 -16.67
C PRO A 156 17.13 1.04 -15.24
N GLN A 157 16.31 0.19 -14.65
CA GLN A 157 16.51 -0.34 -13.30
C GLN A 157 16.17 -1.83 -13.26
N ASN A 158 17.07 -2.65 -12.78
CA ASN A 158 16.82 -4.05 -12.49
C ASN A 158 16.04 -4.17 -11.15
N ARG A 159 14.75 -3.87 -11.22
CA ARG A 159 13.85 -3.89 -10.06
C ARG A 159 12.65 -4.79 -10.35
N LYS A 160 12.58 -5.94 -9.69
CA LYS A 160 11.45 -6.86 -9.76
C LYS A 160 10.57 -6.76 -8.52
N ARG A 161 9.25 -6.66 -8.72
CA ARG A 161 8.25 -6.53 -7.66
C ARG A 161 7.05 -7.42 -7.95
N ILE A 162 6.36 -7.78 -6.89
CA ILE A 162 5.07 -8.45 -6.97
C ILE A 162 3.98 -7.45 -6.64
N PHE A 163 2.92 -7.48 -7.44
CA PHE A 163 1.73 -6.67 -7.23
C PHE A 163 0.54 -7.60 -7.08
N PHE A 164 -0.17 -7.49 -5.96
CA PHE A 164 -1.49 -8.11 -5.78
C PHE A 164 -2.55 -7.07 -6.09
N PHE A 165 -3.59 -7.47 -6.81
CA PHE A 165 -4.69 -6.59 -7.19
C PHE A 165 -6.02 -7.32 -7.12
N CYS A 166 -7.04 -6.62 -6.71
CA CYS A 166 -8.41 -7.10 -6.62
C CYS A 166 -9.41 -5.94 -6.72
#